data_88dd402bdd954521eb28bb1d611369a8
#
_entry.id   88dd402bdd954521eb28bb1d611369a8
#
_cell.length_a   1.000
_cell.length_b   1.000
_cell.length_c   1.000
_cell.angle_alpha   90.00
_cell.angle_beta   90.00
_cell.angle_gamma   90.00
#
_symmetry.space_group_name_H-M   'P 1'
#
loop_
_entity.id
_entity.type
_entity.pdbx_description
1 polymer ?
#
loop_
_entity_poly.entity_id
_entity_poly.type
_entity_poly.pdbx_seq_one_letter_code
_entity_poly.pdbx_strand_id
1 'polypeptide(L)'
;YSRNKQMLTKFDDIDKPEADTNDLDGWIVVKGKPTMKTQVLHTNKEQTMISGIWEATPGTYHATYSAYEFVHIIKGVIKITPDDGTSARIVKAGDTFIVESNFKGTWEIQESVLKHFDFVL
;
A
#
# COMPACT_ATOMS: atom_id res chain seq x y z
N TYR A 1 32.03 2.54 -6.26
CA TYR A 1 31.72 3.76 -6.87
C TYR A 1 30.25 4.08 -6.89
N SER A 2 29.92 5.21 -6.46
CA SER A 2 28.52 5.49 -6.18
C SER A 2 28.05 6.80 -6.83
N ARG A 3 28.55 7.09 -8.04
CA ARG A 3 28.08 8.29 -8.73
C ARG A 3 26.57 8.31 -8.92
N ASN A 4 25.94 7.12 -8.88
CA ASN A 4 24.49 7.03 -9.03
C ASN A 4 23.75 7.13 -7.72
N LYS A 5 24.44 7.35 -6.63
CA LYS A 5 23.78 7.59 -5.36
C LYS A 5 23.10 8.94 -5.41
N GLN A 6 21.82 8.91 -5.50
CA GLN A 6 21.02 10.11 -5.36
C GLN A 6 20.53 10.21 -3.94
N MET A 7 20.71 11.38 -3.35
CA MET A 7 20.23 11.66 -2.01
C MET A 7 18.80 12.21 -2.03
N LEU A 8 18.32 12.59 -3.22
CA LEU A 8 16.96 13.11 -3.41
C LEU A 8 16.44 12.57 -4.73
N THR A 9 15.31 11.88 -4.69
CA THR A 9 14.71 11.27 -5.87
C THR A 9 13.21 11.55 -5.86
N LYS A 10 12.70 12.06 -6.97
CA LYS A 10 11.25 12.23 -7.14
C LYS A 10 10.68 10.93 -7.72
N PHE A 11 9.52 10.52 -7.24
CA PHE A 11 8.84 9.34 -7.77
C PHE A 11 8.63 9.44 -9.28
N ASP A 12 8.30 10.62 -9.77
CA ASP A 12 8.05 10.81 -11.21
C ASP A 12 9.29 10.57 -12.07
N ASP A 13 10.47 10.65 -11.49
CA ASP A 13 11.74 10.47 -12.21
C ASP A 13 12.21 9.01 -12.19
N ILE A 14 11.51 8.14 -11.49
CA ILE A 14 11.85 6.72 -11.40
C ILE A 14 11.18 5.97 -12.54
N ASP A 15 11.97 5.20 -13.30
CA ASP A 15 11.43 4.30 -14.30
C ASP A 15 10.63 3.21 -13.58
N LYS A 16 9.33 3.18 -13.84
CA LYS A 16 8.46 2.23 -13.13
C LYS A 16 8.69 0.82 -13.65
N PRO A 17 8.94 -0.14 -12.74
CA PRO A 17 9.05 -1.53 -13.12
C PRO A 17 7.69 -2.07 -13.56
N GLU A 18 7.69 -3.23 -14.21
CA GLU A 18 6.46 -3.94 -14.47
C GLU A 18 5.75 -4.23 -13.15
N ALA A 19 4.44 -4.02 -13.12
CA ALA A 19 3.66 -4.20 -11.90
C ALA A 19 3.56 -5.68 -11.55
N ASP A 20 3.70 -5.98 -10.25
CA ASP A 20 3.33 -7.28 -9.71
C ASP A 20 1.81 -7.29 -9.55
N THR A 21 1.14 -8.23 -10.21
CA THR A 21 -0.31 -8.33 -10.20
C THR A 21 -0.84 -9.41 -9.27
N ASN A 22 0.03 -10.05 -8.52
CA ASN A 22 -0.39 -11.01 -7.49
C ASN A 22 -0.89 -10.25 -6.26
N ASP A 23 -1.81 -10.87 -5.53
CA ASP A 23 -2.19 -10.35 -4.23
C ASP A 23 -0.99 -10.43 -3.29
N LEU A 24 -0.80 -9.40 -2.49
CA LEU A 24 0.26 -9.39 -1.50
C LEU A 24 0.04 -10.49 -0.47
N ASP A 25 1.13 -11.01 0.09
CA ASP A 25 1.07 -11.98 1.18
C ASP A 25 0.24 -11.42 2.34
N GLY A 26 -0.65 -12.24 2.87
CA GLY A 26 -1.53 -11.84 3.95
C GLY A 26 -2.81 -11.14 3.50
N TRP A 27 -2.96 -10.88 2.19
CA TRP A 27 -4.17 -10.27 1.64
C TRP A 27 -5.01 -11.34 0.95
N ILE A 28 -6.26 -11.52 1.42
CA ILE A 28 -7.15 -12.56 0.91
C ILE A 28 -8.47 -11.89 0.50
N VAL A 29 -8.94 -12.20 -0.71
CA VAL A 29 -10.24 -11.72 -1.18
C VAL A 29 -11.34 -12.38 -0.36
N VAL A 30 -12.21 -11.56 0.23
CA VAL A 30 -13.35 -12.05 1.01
C VAL A 30 -14.70 -11.67 0.40
N LYS A 31 -14.73 -10.69 -0.51
CA LYS A 31 -15.95 -10.29 -1.20
C LYS A 31 -15.63 -9.62 -2.53
N GLY A 32 -16.42 -9.95 -3.55
CA GLY A 32 -16.23 -9.39 -4.89
C GLY A 32 -15.07 -10.01 -5.62
N LYS A 33 -14.55 -9.27 -6.60
CA LYS A 33 -13.42 -9.70 -7.42
C LYS A 33 -12.38 -8.59 -7.54
N PRO A 34 -11.86 -8.09 -6.41
CA PRO A 34 -10.84 -7.06 -6.48
C PRO A 34 -9.54 -7.60 -7.02
N THR A 35 -8.77 -6.74 -7.65
CA THR A 35 -7.40 -7.04 -8.08
C THR A 35 -6.49 -5.95 -7.54
N MET A 36 -5.20 -6.23 -7.45
CA MET A 36 -4.22 -5.24 -7.06
C MET A 36 -2.99 -5.29 -7.95
N LYS A 37 -2.27 -4.17 -7.99
CA LYS A 37 -0.99 -4.03 -8.68
C LYS A 37 -0.03 -3.33 -7.74
N THR A 38 1.17 -3.86 -7.62
CA THR A 38 2.20 -3.30 -6.75
C THR A 38 3.45 -3.01 -7.55
N GLN A 39 3.98 -1.79 -7.41
CA GLN A 39 5.25 -1.40 -8.00
C GLN A 39 6.14 -0.85 -6.89
N VAL A 40 7.22 -1.57 -6.58
CA VAL A 40 8.24 -1.06 -5.66
C VAL A 40 9.16 -0.17 -6.46
N LEU A 41 9.16 1.13 -6.16
CA LEU A 41 9.94 2.12 -6.89
C LEU A 41 11.32 2.32 -6.29
N HIS A 42 11.46 2.16 -4.99
CA HIS A 42 12.70 2.49 -4.31
C HIS A 42 12.89 1.62 -3.07
N THR A 43 14.12 1.22 -2.83
CA THR A 43 14.56 0.63 -1.58
C THR A 43 15.65 1.53 -1.03
N ASN A 44 15.55 1.93 0.24
CA ASN A 44 16.58 2.79 0.83
C ASN A 44 17.92 2.04 0.88
N LYS A 45 19.01 2.79 1.02
CA LYS A 45 20.34 2.17 0.91
C LYS A 45 20.65 1.18 2.03
N GLU A 46 20.03 1.32 3.21
CA GLU A 46 20.15 0.35 4.30
C GLU A 46 19.30 -0.90 4.08
N GLN A 47 18.43 -0.89 3.05
CA GLN A 47 17.52 -1.99 2.73
C GLN A 47 16.56 -2.30 3.87
N THR A 48 16.14 -1.27 4.58
CA THR A 48 15.21 -1.37 5.71
C THR A 48 13.82 -0.84 5.38
N MET A 49 13.66 -0.20 4.22
CA MET A 49 12.40 0.42 3.85
C MET A 49 12.22 0.37 2.33
N ILE A 50 11.02 0.08 1.90
CA ILE A 50 10.65 0.17 0.49
C ILE A 50 9.54 1.19 0.31
N SER A 51 9.56 1.85 -0.84
CA SER A 51 8.55 2.85 -1.21
C SER A 51 8.02 2.54 -2.59
N GLY A 52 6.75 2.78 -2.81
CA GLY A 52 6.18 2.48 -4.12
C GLY A 52 4.74 2.91 -4.29
N ILE A 53 4.12 2.30 -5.28
CA ILE A 53 2.74 2.58 -5.69
C ILE A 53 1.94 1.28 -5.62
N TRP A 54 0.73 1.38 -5.11
CA TRP A 54 -0.21 0.28 -5.06
C TRP A 54 -1.55 0.74 -5.63
N GLU A 55 -2.13 -0.08 -6.48
CA GLU A 55 -3.44 0.16 -7.06
C GLU A 55 -4.34 -1.03 -6.78
N ALA A 56 -5.63 -0.77 -6.59
CA ALA A 56 -6.60 -1.85 -6.39
C ALA A 56 -7.96 -1.45 -6.95
N THR A 57 -8.70 -2.47 -7.37
CA THR A 57 -10.05 -2.32 -7.90
C THR A 57 -11.08 -2.63 -6.81
N PRO A 58 -12.36 -2.23 -6.99
CA PRO A 58 -13.39 -2.43 -5.96
C PRO A 58 -13.60 -3.89 -5.56
N GLY A 59 -13.83 -4.08 -4.28
CA GLY A 59 -14.03 -5.36 -3.62
C GLY A 59 -13.40 -5.33 -2.23
N THR A 60 -13.47 -6.45 -1.52
CA THR A 60 -13.01 -6.50 -0.13
C THR A 60 -11.91 -7.53 0.05
N TYR A 61 -10.82 -7.09 0.66
CA TYR A 61 -9.74 -7.95 1.13
C TYR A 61 -9.77 -8.02 2.65
N HIS A 62 -9.33 -9.15 3.20
CA HIS A 62 -8.83 -9.20 4.56
C HIS A 62 -7.32 -9.11 4.51
N ALA A 63 -6.76 -8.16 5.24
CA ALA A 63 -5.32 -7.88 5.23
C ALA A 63 -4.71 -8.21 6.57
N THR A 64 -3.61 -8.96 6.54
CA THR A 64 -2.77 -9.23 7.71
C THR A 64 -1.40 -8.62 7.42
N TYR A 65 -0.98 -7.69 8.27
CA TYR A 65 0.29 -6.98 8.11
C TYR A 65 1.36 -7.62 8.96
N SER A 66 2.54 -7.79 8.39
CA SER A 66 3.73 -8.18 9.16
C SER A 66 4.68 -7.00 9.37
N ALA A 67 4.46 -5.88 8.67
CA ALA A 67 5.35 -4.72 8.70
C ALA A 67 4.53 -3.45 8.84
N TYR A 68 5.15 -2.42 9.38
CA TYR A 68 4.60 -1.06 9.45
C TYR A 68 4.47 -0.49 8.04
N GLU A 69 3.37 0.21 7.78
CA GLU A 69 3.17 0.90 6.51
C GLU A 69 2.72 2.34 6.74
N PHE A 70 3.34 3.28 6.03
CA PHE A 70 2.81 4.63 5.85
C PHE A 70 2.11 4.71 4.51
N VAL A 71 0.91 5.28 4.48
CA VAL A 71 0.07 5.35 3.28
C VAL A 71 -0.35 6.79 3.01
N HIS A 72 -0.26 7.16 1.74
CA HIS A 72 -0.88 8.39 1.23
C HIS A 72 -1.80 8.00 0.08
N ILE A 73 -3.11 8.20 0.26
CA ILE A 73 -4.11 7.92 -0.78
C ILE A 73 -4.09 9.06 -1.79
N ILE A 74 -3.83 8.71 -3.04
CA ILE A 74 -3.83 9.66 -4.16
C ILE A 74 -5.21 9.71 -4.80
N LYS A 75 -5.89 8.55 -4.88
CA LYS A 75 -7.17 8.42 -5.54
C LYS A 75 -7.94 7.25 -4.93
N GLY A 76 -9.26 7.38 -4.88
CA GLY A 76 -10.14 6.30 -4.45
C GLY A 76 -10.64 6.42 -3.02
N VAL A 77 -11.40 5.43 -2.61
CA VAL A 77 -12.04 5.37 -1.28
C VAL A 77 -11.95 3.96 -0.75
N ILE A 78 -11.53 3.83 0.51
CA ILE A 78 -11.43 2.54 1.20
C ILE A 78 -12.08 2.68 2.57
N LYS A 79 -12.87 1.67 2.95
CA LYS A 79 -13.33 1.51 4.33
C LYS A 79 -12.48 0.44 4.99
N ILE A 80 -11.78 0.81 6.04
CA ILE A 80 -10.89 -0.11 6.78
C ILE A 80 -11.50 -0.41 8.12
N THR A 81 -11.71 -1.69 8.42
CA THR A 81 -12.29 -2.15 9.67
C THR A 81 -11.30 -3.07 10.38
N PRO A 82 -10.68 -2.61 11.48
CA PRO A 82 -9.79 -3.48 12.25
C PRO A 82 -10.56 -4.65 12.89
N ASP A 83 -9.88 -5.81 13.00
CA ASP A 83 -10.47 -6.99 13.63
C ASP A 83 -10.59 -6.86 15.14
N ASP A 84 -9.89 -5.90 15.74
CA ASP A 84 -9.82 -5.75 17.20
C ASP A 84 -11.06 -5.06 17.82
N GLY A 85 -12.05 -4.74 16.99
CA GLY A 85 -13.28 -4.12 17.45
C GLY A 85 -13.24 -2.60 17.49
N THR A 86 -12.12 -1.98 17.13
CA THR A 86 -12.09 -0.52 16.98
C THR A 86 -12.91 -0.09 15.76
N SER A 87 -13.32 1.18 15.74
CA SER A 87 -14.23 1.69 14.73
C SER A 87 -13.61 1.66 13.34
N ALA A 88 -14.45 1.32 12.36
CA ALA A 88 -14.06 1.44 10.95
C ALA A 88 -13.75 2.89 10.61
N ARG A 89 -12.80 3.07 9.69
CA ARG A 89 -12.41 4.39 9.18
C ARG A 89 -12.52 4.38 7.67
N ILE A 90 -13.01 5.49 7.13
CA ILE A 90 -13.00 5.72 5.69
C ILE A 90 -11.83 6.61 5.35
N VAL A 91 -10.99 6.17 4.41
CA VAL A 91 -9.87 6.94 3.89
C VAL A 91 -10.10 7.20 2.41
N LYS A 92 -9.70 8.37 1.94
CA LYS A 92 -9.94 8.82 0.58
C LYS A 92 -8.79 9.68 0.08
N ALA A 93 -8.87 10.10 -1.17
CA ALA A 93 -7.83 10.93 -1.79
C ALA A 93 -7.43 12.10 -0.88
N GLY A 94 -6.14 12.25 -0.66
CA GLY A 94 -5.54 13.26 0.19
C GLY A 94 -5.27 12.80 1.63
N ASP A 95 -5.88 11.69 2.07
CA ASP A 95 -5.65 11.19 3.41
C ASP A 95 -4.30 10.49 3.53
N THR A 96 -3.68 10.68 4.69
CA THR A 96 -2.48 9.94 5.08
C THR A 96 -2.76 9.19 6.37
N PHE A 97 -2.22 7.99 6.49
CA PHE A 97 -2.38 7.20 7.69
C PHE A 97 -1.28 6.17 7.81
N ILE A 98 -1.20 5.57 8.98
CA ILE A 98 -0.25 4.49 9.23
C ILE A 98 -1.00 3.22 9.58
N VAL A 99 -0.39 2.09 9.25
CA VAL A 99 -0.83 0.76 9.66
C VAL A 99 0.32 0.12 10.43
N GLU A 100 0.06 -0.23 11.67
CA GLU A 100 1.09 -0.83 12.51
C GLU A 100 1.36 -2.28 12.09
N SER A 101 2.55 -2.76 12.40
CA SER A 101 2.85 -4.18 12.21
C SER A 101 1.88 -5.01 13.04
N ASN A 102 1.52 -6.19 12.50
CA ASN A 102 0.56 -7.11 13.09
C ASN A 102 -0.91 -6.65 13.02
N PHE A 103 -1.19 -5.59 12.29
CA PHE A 103 -2.56 -5.20 12.00
C PHE A 103 -3.29 -6.32 11.27
N LYS A 104 -4.55 -6.55 11.63
CA LYS A 104 -5.48 -7.43 10.91
C LYS A 104 -6.80 -6.71 10.75
N GLY A 105 -7.34 -6.73 9.55
CA GLY A 105 -8.62 -6.07 9.30
C GLY A 105 -9.07 -6.20 7.86
N THR A 106 -10.27 -5.71 7.58
CA THR A 106 -10.82 -5.71 6.23
C THR A 106 -10.62 -4.37 5.57
N TRP A 107 -10.27 -4.42 4.30
CA TRP A 107 -10.13 -3.26 3.42
C TRP A 107 -11.20 -3.39 2.35
N GLU A 108 -12.28 -2.65 2.50
CA GLU A 108 -13.34 -2.59 1.50
C GLU A 108 -13.02 -1.45 0.55
N ILE A 109 -12.59 -1.79 -0.66
CA ILE A 109 -12.25 -0.82 -1.69
C ILE A 109 -13.56 -0.44 -2.35
N GLN A 110 -14.02 0.77 -2.08
CA GLN A 110 -15.31 1.27 -2.57
C GLN A 110 -15.17 1.94 -3.92
N GLU A 111 -14.03 2.60 -4.17
CA GLU A 111 -13.66 3.18 -5.46
C GLU A 111 -12.22 2.80 -5.73
N SER A 112 -11.89 2.58 -7.00
CA SER A 112 -10.53 2.19 -7.40
C SER A 112 -9.49 3.10 -6.79
N VAL A 113 -8.46 2.49 -6.21
CA VAL A 113 -7.47 3.17 -5.39
C VAL A 113 -6.12 3.24 -6.09
N LEU A 114 -5.47 4.37 -5.92
CA LEU A 114 -4.04 4.52 -6.13
C LEU A 114 -3.47 5.14 -4.86
N LYS A 115 -2.46 4.48 -4.27
CA LYS A 115 -1.77 5.00 -3.09
C LYS A 115 -0.27 4.96 -3.27
N HIS A 116 0.41 5.89 -2.61
CA HIS A 116 1.85 5.79 -2.36
C HIS A 116 2.06 5.16 -0.99
N PHE A 117 3.07 4.32 -0.86
CA PHE A 117 3.34 3.63 0.40
C PHE A 117 4.82 3.60 0.72
N ASP A 118 5.10 3.51 2.02
CA ASP A 118 6.40 3.13 2.57
C ASP A 118 6.20 1.97 3.52
N PHE A 119 6.93 0.87 3.31
CA PHE A 119 6.97 -0.24 4.24
C PHE A 119 8.30 -0.27 4.95
N VAL A 120 8.27 -0.51 6.25
CA VAL A 120 9.45 -0.79 7.04
C VAL A 120 9.64 -2.30 7.04
N LEU A 121 10.75 -2.74 6.51
CA LEU A 121 11.05 -4.17 6.39
C LEU A 121 11.57 -4.76 7.71
#